data_4afe7762a19a062318212797a4c5de17
#
_entry.id   4afe7762a19a062318212797a4c5de17
#
_cell.length_a   1.000
_cell.length_b   1.000
_cell.length_c   1.000
_cell.angle_alpha   90.00
_cell.angle_beta   90.00
_cell.angle_gamma   90.00
#
_symmetry.space_group_name_H-M   'P 1'
#
loop_
_entity.id
_entity.type
_entity.pdbx_description
1 polymer ?
#
loop_
_entity_poly.entity_id
_entity_poly.type
_entity_poly.pdbx_seq_one_letter_code
_entity_poly.pdbx_strand_id
1 'polypeptide(L)'
;MKETKRSADSRTVQHYLLMPGDLNGANVLFGGRLLSWIDMLAGIVGMRHADAQVVTVAIDHLEFKRSAYAKDVVTLDGRVTWTGNSSMEVRVDSWRENKGGVKELINTAYVVMVAVDDITGKPIEVPGLRLETEEDVKDWEAGMRRAAARRERRREEQG
;
A
#
# COMPACT_ATOMS: atom_id res chain seq x y z
N MET A 1 -4.45 -27.66 -1.96
CA MET A 1 -3.35 -26.69 -1.94
C MET A 1 -3.90 -25.27 -2.08
N LYS A 2 -3.38 -24.35 -1.28
CA LYS A 2 -3.77 -22.96 -1.35
C LYS A 2 -3.26 -22.34 -2.66
N GLU A 3 -4.13 -21.60 -3.36
CA GLU A 3 -3.73 -20.82 -4.52
C GLU A 3 -2.68 -19.80 -4.16
N THR A 4 -1.73 -19.56 -5.05
CA THR A 4 -0.71 -18.51 -4.90
C THR A 4 -0.70 -17.61 -6.13
N LYS A 5 -0.38 -16.34 -5.90
CA LYS A 5 -0.21 -15.35 -6.97
C LYS A 5 1.13 -14.64 -6.78
N ARG A 6 1.67 -14.13 -7.88
CA ARG A 6 2.89 -13.33 -7.84
C ARG A 6 2.55 -11.88 -7.46
N SER A 7 3.51 -11.20 -6.86
CA SER A 7 3.40 -9.75 -6.61
C SER A 7 3.07 -8.98 -7.91
N ALA A 8 3.68 -9.37 -9.02
CA ALA A 8 3.46 -8.75 -10.32
C ALA A 8 2.02 -8.88 -10.85
N ASP A 9 1.29 -9.91 -10.44
CA ASP A 9 -0.07 -10.17 -10.96
C ASP A 9 -1.07 -9.09 -10.52
N SER A 10 -0.86 -8.47 -9.37
CA SER A 10 -1.75 -7.42 -8.83
C SER A 10 -1.11 -6.03 -8.77
N ARG A 11 0.17 -5.91 -9.11
CA ARG A 11 0.88 -4.62 -9.10
C ARG A 11 0.13 -3.59 -9.92
N THR A 12 -0.01 -2.40 -9.36
CA THR A 12 -0.75 -1.29 -9.97
C THR A 12 0.06 -0.01 -9.83
N VAL A 13 0.12 0.78 -10.91
CA VAL A 13 0.80 2.07 -10.93
C VAL A 13 -0.20 3.12 -11.39
N GLN A 14 -0.26 4.24 -10.67
CA GLN A 14 -1.11 5.38 -11.01
C GLN A 14 -0.30 6.66 -11.03
N HIS A 15 -0.68 7.58 -11.91
CA HIS A 15 -0.02 8.88 -12.07
C HIS A 15 -1.04 10.00 -11.85
N TYR A 16 -0.63 11.05 -11.13
CA TYR A 16 -1.44 12.23 -10.86
C TYR A 16 -0.66 13.49 -11.20
N LEU A 17 -1.21 14.33 -12.07
CA LEU A 17 -0.68 15.67 -12.26
C LEU A 17 -1.25 16.55 -11.15
N LEU A 18 -0.38 17.16 -10.32
CA LEU A 18 -0.81 17.99 -9.21
C LEU A 18 -1.42 19.30 -9.69
N MET A 19 -2.66 19.49 -9.34
CA MET A 19 -3.45 20.69 -9.64
C MET A 19 -3.61 21.51 -8.36
N PRO A 20 -4.00 22.80 -8.48
CA PRO A 20 -4.17 23.65 -7.28
C PRO A 20 -5.07 23.08 -6.19
N GLY A 21 -6.11 22.32 -6.56
CA GLY A 21 -7.01 21.66 -5.59
C GLY A 21 -6.37 20.54 -4.78
N ASP A 22 -5.18 20.06 -5.18
CA ASP A 22 -4.46 19.01 -4.48
C ASP A 22 -3.49 19.58 -3.43
N LEU A 23 -3.33 20.90 -3.38
CA LEU A 23 -2.36 21.56 -2.54
C LEU A 23 -3.00 22.07 -1.24
N ASN A 24 -2.18 22.17 -0.19
CA ASN A 24 -2.58 22.78 1.09
C ASN A 24 -2.27 24.29 1.09
N GLY A 25 -2.50 24.94 2.23
CA GLY A 25 -2.23 26.38 2.41
C GLY A 25 -0.77 26.78 2.26
N ALA A 26 0.17 25.83 2.31
CA ALA A 26 1.58 26.08 2.07
C ALA A 26 2.00 25.83 0.60
N ASN A 27 1.04 25.58 -0.29
CA ASN A 27 1.25 25.31 -1.72
C ASN A 27 2.06 24.03 -2.00
N VAL A 28 1.95 23.05 -1.13
CA VAL A 28 2.51 21.71 -1.35
C VAL A 28 1.40 20.68 -1.31
N LEU A 29 1.65 19.49 -1.87
CA LEU A 29 0.68 18.40 -1.87
C LEU A 29 0.11 18.18 -0.48
N PHE A 30 -1.21 18.25 -0.36
CA PHE A 30 -1.90 17.98 0.89
C PHE A 30 -1.69 16.51 1.29
N GLY A 31 -1.14 16.28 2.50
CA GLY A 31 -0.85 14.94 3.00
C GLY A 31 -2.07 14.01 3.01
N GLY A 32 -3.23 14.53 3.38
CA GLY A 32 -4.48 13.77 3.34
C GLY A 32 -4.90 13.36 1.93
N ARG A 33 -4.57 14.18 0.92
CA ARG A 33 -4.81 13.84 -0.48
C ARG A 33 -3.94 12.65 -0.90
N LEU A 34 -2.65 12.71 -0.61
CA LEU A 34 -1.73 11.60 -0.91
C LEU A 34 -2.16 10.33 -0.17
N LEU A 35 -2.51 10.45 1.10
CA LEU A 35 -2.97 9.31 1.89
C LEU A 35 -4.21 8.66 1.27
N SER A 36 -5.17 9.46 0.77
CA SER A 36 -6.36 8.91 0.10
C SER A 36 -6.00 8.16 -1.18
N TRP A 37 -5.04 8.67 -1.96
CA TRP A 37 -4.56 7.99 -3.16
C TRP A 37 -3.85 6.68 -2.83
N ILE A 38 -3.02 6.69 -1.78
CA ILE A 38 -2.34 5.48 -1.29
C ILE A 38 -3.36 4.41 -0.88
N ASP A 39 -4.38 4.79 -0.12
CA ASP A 39 -5.40 3.86 0.34
C ASP A 39 -6.21 3.28 -0.83
N MET A 40 -6.62 4.12 -1.78
CA MET A 40 -7.33 3.65 -2.97
C MET A 40 -6.49 2.69 -3.81
N LEU A 41 -5.22 3.03 -4.04
CA LEU A 41 -4.34 2.15 -4.81
C LEU A 41 -4.12 0.82 -4.12
N ALA A 42 -3.89 0.85 -2.81
CA ALA A 42 -3.75 -0.38 -2.02
C ALA A 42 -5.02 -1.24 -2.10
N GLY A 43 -6.20 -0.60 -2.11
CA GLY A 43 -7.47 -1.29 -2.30
C GLY A 43 -7.56 -2.00 -3.65
N ILE A 44 -7.14 -1.34 -4.72
CA ILE A 44 -7.11 -1.95 -6.06
C ILE A 44 -6.17 -3.15 -6.09
N VAL A 45 -4.97 -3.01 -5.55
CA VAL A 45 -3.99 -4.10 -5.49
C VAL A 45 -4.54 -5.27 -4.67
N GLY A 46 -5.11 -4.97 -3.51
CA GLY A 46 -5.70 -6.00 -2.63
C GLY A 46 -6.85 -6.76 -3.30
N MET A 47 -7.75 -6.04 -3.97
CA MET A 47 -8.86 -6.67 -4.70
C MET A 47 -8.34 -7.58 -5.82
N ARG A 48 -7.34 -7.13 -6.56
CA ARG A 48 -6.74 -7.92 -7.65
C ARG A 48 -6.07 -9.19 -7.14
N HIS A 49 -5.40 -9.09 -5.99
CA HIS A 49 -4.75 -10.25 -5.39
C HIS A 49 -5.78 -11.23 -4.81
N ALA A 50 -6.75 -10.73 -4.08
CA ALA A 50 -7.72 -11.55 -3.35
C ALA A 50 -8.89 -12.05 -4.21
N ASP A 51 -9.18 -11.41 -5.35
CA ASP A 51 -10.40 -11.60 -6.13
C ASP A 51 -11.65 -11.42 -5.25
N ALA A 52 -11.61 -10.45 -4.34
CA ALA A 52 -12.65 -10.20 -3.34
C ALA A 52 -12.62 -8.75 -2.89
N GLN A 53 -13.64 -8.32 -2.15
CA GLN A 53 -13.62 -7.02 -1.49
C GLN A 53 -12.58 -7.02 -0.38
N VAL A 54 -11.98 -5.85 -0.15
CA VAL A 54 -10.97 -5.65 0.89
C VAL A 54 -11.30 -4.43 1.71
N VAL A 55 -10.86 -4.43 2.97
CA VAL A 55 -10.97 -3.27 3.86
C VAL A 55 -9.59 -2.95 4.42
N THR A 56 -9.31 -1.68 4.60
CA THR A 56 -8.06 -1.20 5.21
C THR A 56 -8.17 -1.33 6.72
N VAL A 57 -7.20 -1.99 7.34
CA VAL A 57 -7.20 -2.17 8.81
C VAL A 57 -6.04 -1.45 9.49
N ALA A 58 -4.97 -1.14 8.78
CA ALA A 58 -3.83 -0.40 9.33
C ALA A 58 -2.97 0.18 8.23
N ILE A 59 -2.26 1.26 8.55
CA ILE A 59 -1.21 1.81 7.72
C ILE A 59 0.00 1.99 8.63
N ASP A 60 1.12 1.34 8.27
CA ASP A 60 2.34 1.41 9.06
C ASP A 60 3.29 2.46 8.49
N HIS A 61 3.86 3.27 9.38
CA HIS A 61 4.95 4.20 9.11
C HIS A 61 4.77 5.06 7.86
N LEU A 62 3.97 6.11 7.98
CA LEU A 62 3.80 7.08 6.92
C LEU A 62 4.57 8.35 7.25
N GLU A 63 5.77 8.48 6.71
CA GLU A 63 6.59 9.67 6.82
C GLU A 63 6.69 10.35 5.45
N PHE A 64 6.63 11.68 5.44
CA PHE A 64 6.81 12.47 4.23
C PHE A 64 8.25 12.96 4.16
N LYS A 65 9.05 12.35 3.30
CA LYS A 65 10.47 12.70 3.15
C LYS A 65 10.68 13.94 2.28
N ARG A 66 9.73 14.22 1.39
CA ARG A 66 9.76 15.32 0.43
C ARG A 66 8.37 15.86 0.19
N SER A 67 8.32 17.11 -0.23
CA SER A 67 7.09 17.75 -0.69
C SER A 67 6.96 17.64 -2.21
N ALA A 68 5.73 17.69 -2.70
CA ALA A 68 5.44 17.80 -4.12
C ALA A 68 4.66 19.10 -4.36
N TYR A 69 4.82 19.67 -5.54
CA TYR A 69 4.36 21.02 -5.89
C TYR A 69 3.43 21.00 -7.09
N ALA A 70 2.74 22.11 -7.33
CA ALA A 70 1.89 22.26 -8.50
C ALA A 70 2.63 21.89 -9.77
N LYS A 71 1.96 21.14 -10.65
CA LYS A 71 2.45 20.64 -11.94
C LYS A 71 3.52 19.54 -11.83
N ASP A 72 3.89 19.10 -10.62
CA ASP A 72 4.62 17.85 -10.48
C ASP A 72 3.71 16.68 -10.84
N VAL A 73 4.30 15.60 -11.31
CA VAL A 73 3.60 14.32 -11.48
C VAL A 73 3.90 13.46 -10.28
N VAL A 74 2.87 13.01 -9.59
CA VAL A 74 3.00 12.05 -8.49
C VAL A 74 2.65 10.67 -9.02
N THR A 75 3.58 9.72 -8.84
CA THR A 75 3.41 8.34 -9.26
C THR A 75 3.33 7.46 -8.03
N LEU A 76 2.29 6.66 -7.94
CA LEU A 76 2.13 5.65 -6.89
C LEU A 76 2.28 4.26 -7.51
N ASP A 77 3.12 3.44 -6.90
CA ASP A 77 3.40 2.07 -7.33
C ASP A 77 3.11 1.12 -6.17
N GLY A 78 2.08 0.31 -6.32
CA GLY A 78 1.62 -0.61 -5.27
C GLY A 78 1.77 -2.07 -5.64
N ARG A 79 2.22 -2.88 -4.69
CA ARG A 79 2.33 -4.33 -4.83
C ARG A 79 2.15 -5.03 -3.49
N VAL A 80 1.66 -6.28 -3.55
CA VAL A 80 1.58 -7.12 -2.35
C VAL A 80 2.98 -7.58 -1.96
N THR A 81 3.34 -7.42 -0.69
CA THR A 81 4.63 -7.81 -0.15
C THR A 81 4.55 -8.94 0.86
N TRP A 82 3.38 -9.14 1.46
CA TRP A 82 3.17 -10.19 2.45
C TRP A 82 1.69 -10.57 2.52
N THR A 83 1.41 -11.84 2.83
CA THR A 83 0.05 -12.34 3.06
C THR A 83 0.01 -13.18 4.33
N GLY A 84 -1.06 -12.99 5.12
CA GLY A 84 -1.45 -13.88 6.20
C GLY A 84 -2.59 -14.81 5.75
N ASN A 85 -3.46 -15.20 6.64
CA ASN A 85 -4.61 -16.03 6.28
C ASN A 85 -5.66 -15.22 5.48
N SER A 86 -6.13 -14.13 6.03
CA SER A 86 -7.10 -13.22 5.39
C SER A 86 -6.55 -11.82 5.15
N SER A 87 -5.35 -11.54 5.63
CA SER A 87 -4.71 -10.24 5.54
C SER A 87 -3.63 -10.20 4.46
N MET A 88 -3.39 -8.99 3.96
CA MET A 88 -2.35 -8.71 2.97
C MET A 88 -1.66 -7.41 3.37
N GLU A 89 -0.37 -7.35 3.13
CA GLU A 89 0.36 -6.09 3.18
C GLU A 89 0.60 -5.61 1.76
N VAL A 90 0.17 -4.39 1.47
CA VAL A 90 0.45 -3.72 0.20
C VAL A 90 1.46 -2.60 0.45
N ARG A 91 2.61 -2.69 -0.19
CA ARG A 91 3.59 -1.62 -0.21
C ARG A 91 3.22 -0.63 -1.30
N VAL A 92 3.15 0.64 -0.96
CA VAL A 92 2.93 1.72 -1.92
C VAL A 92 4.08 2.71 -1.84
N ASP A 93 4.85 2.82 -2.91
CA ASP A 93 5.89 3.83 -3.07
C ASP A 93 5.29 5.02 -3.82
N SER A 94 5.46 6.22 -3.27
CA SER A 94 4.99 7.46 -3.89
C SER A 94 6.20 8.30 -4.31
N TRP A 95 6.22 8.67 -5.59
CA TRP A 95 7.32 9.42 -6.22
C TRP A 95 6.80 10.75 -6.74
N ARG A 96 7.62 11.77 -6.71
CA ARG A 96 7.36 13.01 -7.46
C ARG A 96 8.32 13.11 -8.64
N GLU A 97 7.82 13.61 -9.75
CA GLU A 97 8.61 13.96 -10.92
C GLU A 97 8.38 15.43 -11.23
N ASN A 98 9.45 16.21 -11.26
CA ASN A 98 9.36 17.63 -11.59
C ASN A 98 9.41 17.86 -13.10
N LYS A 99 9.32 19.13 -13.53
CA LYS A 99 9.36 19.50 -14.97
C LYS A 99 10.64 19.06 -15.68
N GLY A 100 11.74 18.90 -14.93
CA GLY A 100 13.01 18.44 -15.49
C GLY A 100 13.13 16.93 -15.58
N GLY A 101 12.09 16.18 -15.22
CA GLY A 101 12.09 14.73 -15.24
C GLY A 101 12.84 14.08 -14.07
N VAL A 102 13.22 14.85 -13.06
CA VAL A 102 13.88 14.32 -11.87
C VAL A 102 12.81 13.67 -10.97
N LYS A 103 13.03 12.40 -10.65
CA LYS A 103 12.15 11.61 -9.78
C LYS A 103 12.74 11.50 -8.38
N GLU A 104 11.91 11.75 -7.37
CA GLU A 104 12.30 11.65 -5.97
C GLU A 104 11.21 10.95 -5.17
N LEU A 105 11.64 10.05 -4.27
CA LEU A 105 10.71 9.33 -3.42
C LEU A 105 10.10 10.27 -2.37
N ILE A 106 8.78 10.35 -2.31
CA ILE A 106 8.04 11.09 -1.28
C ILE A 106 7.95 10.24 -0.01
N ASN A 107 7.45 9.01 -0.15
CA ASN A 107 7.33 8.06 0.96
C ASN A 107 7.16 6.63 0.47
N THR A 108 7.26 5.71 1.43
CA THR A 108 6.85 4.32 1.28
C THR A 108 5.84 4.03 2.39
N ALA A 109 4.67 3.53 2.02
CA ALA A 109 3.63 3.14 2.96
C ALA A 109 3.39 1.63 2.88
N TYR A 110 3.06 1.04 4.02
CA TYR A 110 2.65 -0.36 4.11
C TYR A 110 1.21 -0.40 4.61
N VAL A 111 0.30 -0.72 3.70
CA VAL A 111 -1.14 -0.74 3.98
C VAL A 111 -1.56 -2.18 4.23
N VAL A 112 -2.14 -2.43 5.40
CA VAL A 112 -2.65 -3.75 5.75
C VAL A 112 -4.13 -3.81 5.42
N MET A 113 -4.49 -4.78 4.61
CA MET A 113 -5.85 -4.99 4.13
C MET A 113 -6.32 -6.40 4.48
N VAL A 114 -7.61 -6.54 4.70
CA VAL A 114 -8.26 -7.83 4.97
C VAL A 114 -9.31 -8.07 3.90
N ALA A 115 -9.27 -9.27 3.29
CA ALA A 115 -10.30 -9.68 2.35
C ALA A 115 -11.56 -10.10 3.12
N VAL A 116 -12.71 -9.68 2.62
CA VAL A 116 -13.99 -9.92 3.28
C VAL A 116 -15.02 -10.45 2.28
N ASP A 117 -15.95 -11.24 2.80
CA ASP A 117 -17.11 -11.71 2.04
C ASP A 117 -18.06 -10.54 1.78
N ASP A 118 -18.55 -10.43 0.55
CA ASP A 118 -19.42 -9.33 0.10
C ASP A 118 -20.74 -9.25 0.88
N ILE A 119 -21.24 -10.38 1.32
CA ILE A 119 -22.56 -10.49 1.96
C ILE A 119 -22.45 -10.38 3.47
N THR A 120 -21.53 -11.15 4.07
CA THR A 120 -21.41 -11.25 5.54
C THR A 120 -20.44 -10.24 6.13
N GLY A 121 -19.52 -9.70 5.32
CA GLY A 121 -18.44 -8.84 5.79
C GLY A 121 -17.37 -9.56 6.60
N LYS A 122 -17.44 -10.87 6.70
CA LYS A 122 -16.48 -11.68 7.48
C LYS A 122 -15.20 -11.88 6.69
N PRO A 123 -14.05 -11.97 7.38
CA PRO A 123 -12.78 -12.26 6.71
C PRO A 123 -12.82 -13.59 5.96
N ILE A 124 -12.18 -13.60 4.80
CA ILE A 124 -12.01 -14.80 3.97
C ILE A 124 -10.53 -15.03 3.68
N GLU A 125 -10.18 -16.28 3.40
CA GLU A 125 -8.81 -16.65 3.08
C GLU A 125 -8.36 -15.99 1.77
N VAL A 126 -7.13 -15.46 1.75
CA VAL A 126 -6.51 -14.89 0.55
C VAL A 126 -5.53 -15.88 -0.09
N PRO A 127 -5.31 -15.80 -1.41
CA PRO A 127 -4.21 -16.53 -2.04
C PRO A 127 -2.87 -16.17 -1.38
N GLY A 128 -1.99 -17.15 -1.26
CA GLY A 128 -0.63 -16.90 -0.78
C GLY A 128 0.17 -16.09 -1.80
N LEU A 129 1.28 -15.55 -1.38
CA LEU A 129 2.20 -14.85 -2.27
C LEU A 129 3.30 -15.79 -2.72
N ARG A 130 3.46 -15.93 -4.04
CA ARG A 130 4.54 -16.73 -4.62
C ARG A 130 5.78 -15.85 -4.79
N LEU A 131 6.85 -16.20 -4.09
CA LEU A 131 8.10 -15.43 -4.10
C LEU A 131 8.97 -15.93 -5.25
N GLU A 132 9.31 -15.06 -6.19
CA GLU A 132 10.09 -15.43 -7.38
C GLU A 132 11.45 -14.74 -7.46
N THR A 133 11.64 -13.64 -6.74
CA THR A 133 12.87 -12.84 -6.78
C THR A 133 13.46 -12.66 -5.39
N GLU A 134 14.73 -12.27 -5.32
CA GLU A 134 15.37 -11.91 -4.06
C GLU A 134 14.66 -10.73 -3.39
N GLU A 135 14.17 -9.78 -4.18
CA GLU A 135 13.40 -8.64 -3.67
C GLU A 135 12.10 -9.10 -3.04
N ASP A 136 11.38 -10.03 -3.66
CA ASP A 136 10.16 -10.61 -3.10
C ASP A 136 10.43 -11.23 -1.73
N VAL A 137 11.54 -11.97 -1.59
CA VAL A 137 11.93 -12.61 -0.33
C VAL A 137 12.22 -11.57 0.76
N LYS A 138 12.97 -10.52 0.43
CA LYS A 138 13.28 -9.43 1.36
C LYS A 138 12.01 -8.71 1.81
N ASP A 139 11.12 -8.40 0.88
CA ASP A 139 9.83 -7.75 1.17
C ASP A 139 8.98 -8.64 2.07
N TRP A 140 8.92 -9.93 1.79
CA TRP A 140 8.18 -10.91 2.58
C TRP A 140 8.69 -10.99 4.02
N GLU A 141 10.00 -11.13 4.19
CA GLU A 141 10.63 -11.23 5.52
C GLU A 141 10.39 -9.97 6.34
N ALA A 142 10.53 -8.79 5.71
CA ALA A 142 10.25 -7.52 6.36
C ALA A 142 8.75 -7.38 6.70
N GLY A 143 7.87 -7.84 5.83
CA GLY A 143 6.42 -7.88 6.05
C GLY A 143 6.04 -8.80 7.21
N MET A 144 6.68 -9.96 7.32
CA MET A 144 6.50 -10.85 8.47
C MET A 144 6.86 -10.16 9.79
N ARG A 145 7.99 -9.45 9.82
CA ARG A 145 8.42 -8.71 11.02
C ARG A 145 7.41 -7.62 11.39
N ARG A 146 6.90 -6.88 10.41
CA ARG A 146 5.85 -5.86 10.65
C ARG A 146 4.57 -6.48 11.17
N ALA A 147 4.16 -7.62 10.62
CA ALA A 147 2.97 -8.35 11.08
C ALA A 147 3.13 -8.82 12.53
N ALA A 148 4.30 -9.35 12.88
CA ALA A 148 4.60 -9.78 14.25
C ALA A 148 4.56 -8.58 15.22
N ALA A 149 5.14 -7.45 14.82
CA ALA A 149 5.14 -6.24 15.63
C ALA A 149 3.71 -5.69 15.86
N ARG A 150 2.85 -5.75 14.84
CA ARG A 150 1.44 -5.35 14.99
C ARG A 150 0.69 -6.22 15.97
N ARG A 151 0.90 -7.53 15.91
CA ARG A 151 0.27 -8.48 16.87
C ARG A 151 0.72 -8.21 18.29
N GLU A 152 1.99 -7.92 18.50
CA GLU A 152 2.53 -7.60 19.82
C GLU A 152 1.91 -6.29 20.36
N ARG A 153 1.83 -5.24 19.56
CA ARG A 153 1.18 -3.99 19.97
C ARG A 153 -0.28 -4.21 20.38
N ARG A 154 -1.03 -5.03 19.63
CA ARG A 154 -2.43 -5.36 19.96
C ARG A 154 -2.55 -6.07 21.29
N ARG A 155 -1.64 -6.99 21.62
CA ARG A 155 -1.62 -7.67 22.91
C ARG A 155 -1.38 -6.69 24.06
N GLU A 156 -0.43 -5.77 23.88
CA GLU A 156 -0.11 -4.74 24.87
C GLU A 156 -1.30 -3.82 25.13
N GLU A 157 -2.02 -3.43 24.08
CA GLU A 157 -3.19 -2.56 24.16
C GLU A 157 -4.39 -3.25 24.83
N GLN A 158 -4.50 -4.56 24.73
CA GLN A 158 -5.58 -5.35 25.32
C GLN A 158 -5.27 -5.84 26.75
N GLY A 159 -4.03 -5.74 27.14
CA GLY A 159 -3.57 -6.18 28.47
C GLY A 159 -3.83 -5.16 29.61
#